data_c0757152beb27794ad7ced2936c91678
#
_entry.id   c0757152beb27794ad7ced2936c91678
#
_cell.length_a   1.000
_cell.length_b   1.000
_cell.length_c   1.000
_cell.angle_alpha   90.00
_cell.angle_beta   90.00
_cell.angle_gamma   90.00
#
_symmetry.space_group_name_H-M   'P 1'
#
loop_
_entity.id
_entity.type
_entity.pdbx_description
1 polymer ?
#
loop_
_entity_poly.entity_id
_entity_poly.type
_entity_poly.pdbx_seq_one_letter_code
_entity_poly.pdbx_strand_id
1 'polypeptide(L)'
;MRRTKFSRQDYAETIYQRVLLSRDLLVTITAYQRDGIYEDMFVFTSLSSILVYTHTNTNFDLVTTLHRIDAIFTPWLVTYGLLRLPKLFACIVDLPSLAMLYAAATANHMLLHYLRENCDHRLLNRYDPLDTAAFSNNLILLQDLRQQGFSSSTKAMELAAGHGNLDMIRHIHANRPVQCTTTAVENAVSGGHVAVVAYFWQHLLPNASFYADHKVDLANRAAESNQLGMVQSMHNWVWYGNNVGFHSAIKRGNIAVAKWIHAQAFFWGIVWWVSPMVLAAENGL
;
A
#
# COMPACT_ATOMS: atom_id res chain seq x y z
N MET A 1 0.28 -38.01 -21.80
CA MET A 1 -0.07 -37.61 -20.43
C MET A 1 1.19 -37.55 -19.58
N ARG A 2 1.71 -36.34 -19.33
CA ARG A 2 2.88 -36.15 -18.44
C ARG A 2 2.35 -36.09 -16.99
N ARG A 3 2.67 -37.09 -16.18
CA ARG A 3 2.47 -37.03 -14.73
C ARG A 3 3.50 -36.04 -14.15
N THR A 4 3.05 -34.88 -13.71
CA THR A 4 3.85 -33.95 -12.90
C THR A 4 4.20 -34.64 -11.58
N LYS A 5 5.48 -34.92 -11.37
CA LYS A 5 6.00 -35.40 -10.07
C LYS A 5 5.95 -34.20 -9.10
N PHE A 6 5.01 -34.22 -8.17
CA PHE A 6 5.03 -33.32 -7.02
C PHE A 6 6.29 -33.64 -6.17
N SER A 7 6.98 -32.60 -5.73
CA SER A 7 8.13 -32.77 -4.84
C SER A 7 7.66 -33.17 -3.42
N ARG A 8 8.54 -33.79 -2.63
CA ARG A 8 8.24 -34.09 -1.22
C ARG A 8 7.88 -32.83 -0.42
N GLN A 9 8.41 -31.69 -0.82
CA GLN A 9 8.14 -30.37 -0.21
C GLN A 9 6.73 -29.88 -0.52
N ASP A 10 6.25 -30.05 -1.76
CA ASP A 10 4.86 -29.70 -2.16
C ASP A 10 3.83 -30.57 -1.44
N TYR A 11 4.17 -31.84 -1.19
CA TYR A 11 3.30 -32.76 -0.42
C TYR A 11 3.21 -32.35 1.05
N ALA A 12 4.35 -31.99 1.67
CA ALA A 12 4.36 -31.56 3.06
C ALA A 12 3.55 -30.27 3.24
N GLU A 13 3.76 -29.29 2.37
CA GLU A 13 3.06 -28.00 2.40
C GLU A 13 1.56 -28.16 2.20
N THR A 14 1.13 -29.05 1.30
CA THR A 14 -0.30 -29.38 1.07
C THR A 14 -0.91 -30.10 2.26
N ILE A 15 -0.17 -30.99 2.94
CA ILE A 15 -0.65 -31.71 4.14
C ILE A 15 -0.77 -30.72 5.31
N TYR A 16 0.22 -29.87 5.55
CA TYR A 16 0.16 -28.83 6.58
C TYR A 16 -1.04 -27.90 6.39
N GLN A 17 -1.29 -27.46 5.16
CA GLN A 17 -2.46 -26.63 4.85
C GLN A 17 -3.80 -27.35 5.09
N ARG A 18 -3.92 -28.62 4.70
CA ARG A 18 -5.14 -29.42 4.94
C ARG A 18 -5.37 -29.68 6.42
N VAL A 19 -4.33 -29.93 7.19
CA VAL A 19 -4.44 -30.12 8.65
C VAL A 19 -4.84 -28.83 9.34
N LEU A 20 -4.21 -27.68 8.97
CA LEU A 20 -4.54 -26.37 9.51
C LEU A 20 -5.93 -25.85 9.08
N LEU A 21 -6.46 -26.32 7.95
CA LEU A 21 -7.79 -25.95 7.44
C LEU A 21 -8.90 -26.90 7.93
N SER A 22 -8.55 -28.07 8.48
CA SER A 22 -9.52 -29.02 9.00
C SER A 22 -9.76 -28.81 10.48
N ARG A 23 -10.91 -28.23 10.81
CA ARG A 23 -11.36 -28.03 12.20
C ARG A 23 -11.34 -29.33 13.01
N ASP A 24 -11.79 -30.44 12.41
CA ASP A 24 -11.90 -31.73 13.09
C ASP A 24 -10.52 -32.34 13.35
N LEU A 25 -9.57 -32.20 12.41
CA LEU A 25 -8.19 -32.64 12.62
C LEU A 25 -7.48 -31.81 13.68
N LEU A 26 -7.70 -30.50 13.68
CA LEU A 26 -7.14 -29.62 14.72
C LEU A 26 -7.72 -29.96 16.10
N VAL A 27 -9.03 -30.16 16.23
CA VAL A 27 -9.66 -30.58 17.49
C VAL A 27 -9.09 -31.93 17.98
N THR A 28 -8.88 -32.87 17.06
CA THR A 28 -8.31 -34.19 17.40
C THR A 28 -6.86 -34.07 17.85
N ILE A 29 -6.04 -33.30 17.16
CA ILE A 29 -4.64 -33.05 17.53
C ILE A 29 -4.56 -32.32 18.87
N THR A 30 -5.43 -31.35 19.12
CA THR A 30 -5.46 -30.56 20.37
C THR A 30 -5.95 -31.37 21.57
N ALA A 31 -6.86 -32.35 21.36
CA ALA A 31 -7.32 -33.25 22.42
C ALA A 31 -6.19 -34.14 22.99
N TYR A 32 -5.14 -34.39 22.20
CA TYR A 32 -3.94 -35.13 22.65
C TYR A 32 -2.89 -34.28 23.36
N GLN A 33 -3.05 -32.95 23.39
CA GLN A 33 -2.05 -32.05 23.98
C GLN A 33 -2.55 -31.49 25.31
N ARG A 34 -1.93 -31.95 26.38
CA ARG A 34 -2.35 -31.73 27.79
C ARG A 34 -2.44 -30.27 28.27
N ASP A 35 -2.05 -29.24 27.49
CA ASP A 35 -1.87 -27.89 28.00
C ASP A 35 -2.90 -26.85 27.53
N GLY A 36 -4.00 -27.22 26.88
CA GLY A 36 -5.07 -26.28 26.47
C GLY A 36 -4.61 -25.12 25.56
N ILE A 37 -3.44 -25.30 24.95
CA ILE A 37 -2.72 -24.25 24.20
C ILE A 37 -3.45 -23.85 22.92
N TYR A 38 -4.39 -24.67 22.46
CA TYR A 38 -4.92 -24.62 21.11
C TYR A 38 -6.29 -23.99 20.97
N GLU A 39 -7.09 -23.89 22.00
CA GLU A 39 -8.39 -23.21 21.92
C GLU A 39 -8.23 -21.72 21.57
N ASP A 40 -7.25 -21.06 22.18
CA ASP A 40 -6.93 -19.66 21.93
C ASP A 40 -6.28 -19.41 20.55
N MET A 41 -5.76 -20.47 19.91
CA MET A 41 -5.11 -20.37 18.59
C MET A 41 -6.04 -20.61 17.42
N PHE A 42 -7.23 -21.18 17.64
CA PHE A 42 -8.20 -21.43 16.57
C PHE A 42 -8.59 -20.16 15.79
N VAL A 43 -8.61 -19.03 16.45
CA VAL A 43 -8.93 -17.75 15.81
C VAL A 43 -7.97 -17.42 14.67
N PHE A 44 -6.70 -17.87 14.77
CA PHE A 44 -5.68 -17.63 13.75
C PHE A 44 -5.83 -18.53 12.50
N THR A 45 -6.61 -19.59 12.56
CA THR A 45 -6.89 -20.44 11.38
C THR A 45 -7.63 -19.67 10.30
N SER A 46 -8.40 -18.66 10.68
CA SER A 46 -9.06 -17.75 9.73
C SER A 46 -8.09 -16.89 8.93
N LEU A 47 -6.86 -16.71 9.43
CA LEU A 47 -5.78 -16.01 8.72
C LEU A 47 -5.04 -16.90 7.71
N SER A 48 -5.26 -18.23 7.74
CA SER A 48 -4.61 -19.17 6.82
C SER A 48 -4.88 -18.83 5.36
N SER A 49 -6.06 -18.32 5.04
CA SER A 49 -6.38 -17.83 3.69
C SER A 49 -5.48 -16.66 3.25
N ILE A 50 -5.06 -15.82 4.17
CA ILE A 50 -4.14 -14.71 3.91
C ILE A 50 -2.74 -15.26 3.63
N LEU A 51 -2.29 -16.23 4.42
CA LEU A 51 -0.98 -16.88 4.27
C LEU A 51 -0.82 -17.58 2.91
N VAL A 52 -1.90 -18.16 2.40
CA VAL A 52 -1.91 -18.83 1.08
C VAL A 52 -2.01 -17.82 -0.06
N TYR A 53 -2.83 -16.79 0.09
CA TYR A 53 -3.10 -15.80 -0.97
C TYR A 53 -1.90 -14.93 -1.34
N THR A 54 -1.03 -14.64 -0.37
CA THR A 54 0.13 -13.77 -0.56
C THR A 54 1.23 -14.39 -1.42
N HIS A 55 1.24 -15.71 -1.61
CA HIS A 55 2.19 -16.40 -2.49
C HIS A 55 1.83 -16.33 -3.98
N THR A 56 0.60 -16.01 -4.34
CA THR A 56 0.08 -16.18 -5.70
C THR A 56 -0.53 -14.90 -6.32
N ASN A 57 -0.72 -13.84 -5.56
CA ASN A 57 -1.52 -12.70 -6.03
C ASN A 57 -0.80 -11.35 -5.90
N THR A 58 -0.68 -10.64 -7.03
CA THR A 58 -0.11 -9.29 -7.14
C THR A 58 -1.02 -8.19 -6.56
N ASN A 59 -2.29 -8.52 -6.24
CA ASN A 59 -3.28 -7.61 -5.68
C ASN A 59 -3.51 -7.87 -4.19
N PHE A 60 -2.44 -7.78 -3.39
CA PHE A 60 -2.53 -7.85 -1.94
C PHE A 60 -3.19 -6.56 -1.41
N ASP A 61 -4.46 -6.68 -0.97
CA ASP A 61 -5.14 -5.58 -0.31
C ASP A 61 -4.67 -5.47 1.15
N LEU A 62 -3.73 -4.57 1.36
CA LEU A 62 -3.12 -4.32 2.66
C LEU A 62 -4.15 -3.87 3.70
N VAL A 63 -5.11 -3.03 3.31
CA VAL A 63 -6.11 -2.46 4.23
C VAL A 63 -6.99 -3.55 4.82
N THR A 64 -7.65 -4.32 3.95
CA THR A 64 -8.53 -5.42 4.37
C THR A 64 -7.76 -6.47 5.18
N THR A 65 -6.52 -6.76 4.77
CA THR A 65 -5.66 -7.70 5.48
C THR A 65 -5.33 -7.22 6.87
N LEU A 66 -4.92 -5.97 7.04
CA LEU A 66 -4.61 -5.38 8.33
C LEU A 66 -5.82 -5.38 9.27
N HIS A 67 -7.01 -5.02 8.77
CA HIS A 67 -8.24 -5.09 9.58
C HIS A 67 -8.55 -6.51 10.09
N ARG A 68 -8.35 -7.51 9.24
CA ARG A 68 -8.56 -8.92 9.64
C ARG A 68 -7.54 -9.37 10.67
N ILE A 69 -6.28 -8.97 10.52
CA ILE A 69 -5.23 -9.30 11.47
C ILE A 69 -5.49 -8.59 12.80
N ASP A 70 -5.82 -7.31 12.78
CA ASP A 70 -6.08 -6.51 13.97
C ASP A 70 -7.25 -7.07 14.79
N ALA A 71 -8.33 -7.46 14.14
CA ALA A 71 -9.50 -8.06 14.79
C ALA A 71 -9.18 -9.34 15.59
N ILE A 72 -8.07 -10.01 15.25
CA ILE A 72 -7.64 -11.25 15.93
C ILE A 72 -6.47 -10.99 16.89
N PHE A 73 -5.45 -10.28 16.42
CA PHE A 73 -4.24 -10.05 17.18
C PHE A 73 -4.44 -9.16 18.40
N THR A 74 -5.20 -8.08 18.26
CA THR A 74 -5.41 -7.12 19.36
C THR A 74 -6.05 -7.77 20.57
N PRO A 75 -7.22 -8.44 20.49
CA PRO A 75 -7.85 -9.08 21.65
C PRO A 75 -7.02 -10.24 22.19
N TRP A 76 -6.33 -10.98 21.31
CA TRP A 76 -5.48 -12.09 21.74
C TRP A 76 -4.25 -11.59 22.51
N LEU A 77 -3.55 -10.57 22.03
CA LEU A 77 -2.39 -9.97 22.72
C LEU A 77 -2.77 -9.35 24.05
N VAL A 78 -3.94 -8.73 24.15
CA VAL A 78 -4.45 -8.17 25.41
C VAL A 78 -4.68 -9.30 26.43
N THR A 79 -5.18 -10.44 26.00
CA THR A 79 -5.53 -11.56 26.87
C THR A 79 -4.31 -12.37 27.31
N TYR A 80 -3.42 -12.69 26.36
CA TYR A 80 -2.35 -13.67 26.56
C TYR A 80 -0.93 -13.05 26.61
N GLY A 81 -0.78 -11.84 26.15
CA GLY A 81 0.50 -11.12 26.13
C GLY A 81 1.55 -11.73 25.20
N LEU A 82 2.77 -11.16 25.25
CA LEU A 82 3.89 -11.60 24.41
C LEU A 82 4.46 -12.96 24.81
N LEU A 83 4.30 -13.37 26.07
CA LEU A 83 4.88 -14.61 26.59
C LEU A 83 4.30 -15.87 25.90
N ARG A 84 3.13 -15.75 25.29
CA ARG A 84 2.48 -16.86 24.61
C ARG A 84 2.84 -16.98 23.12
N LEU A 85 3.46 -15.94 22.56
CA LEU A 85 3.87 -15.89 21.15
C LEU A 85 4.78 -17.04 20.71
N PRO A 86 5.80 -17.49 21.48
CA PRO A 86 6.65 -18.60 21.05
C PRO A 86 5.87 -19.87 20.72
N LYS A 87 4.87 -20.18 21.54
CA LYS A 87 4.03 -21.34 21.34
C LYS A 87 3.11 -21.18 20.11
N LEU A 88 2.57 -19.99 19.91
CA LEU A 88 1.75 -19.65 18.75
C LEU A 88 2.56 -19.74 17.45
N PHE A 89 3.78 -19.22 17.43
CA PHE A 89 4.68 -19.24 16.27
C PHE A 89 5.20 -20.66 15.95
N ALA A 90 5.36 -21.50 16.96
CA ALA A 90 5.70 -22.91 16.75
C ALA A 90 4.57 -23.70 16.04
N CYS A 91 3.31 -23.26 16.20
CA CYS A 91 2.17 -23.89 15.56
C CYS A 91 1.91 -23.37 14.14
N ILE A 92 2.20 -22.09 13.88
CA ILE A 92 1.90 -21.41 12.62
C ILE A 92 3.16 -20.73 12.12
N VAL A 93 3.87 -21.40 11.22
CA VAL A 93 5.22 -21.01 10.75
C VAL A 93 5.27 -19.59 10.14
N ASP A 94 4.24 -19.20 9.39
CA ASP A 94 4.20 -17.91 8.70
C ASP A 94 3.60 -16.77 9.54
N LEU A 95 3.14 -17.05 10.73
CA LEU A 95 2.51 -16.06 11.59
C LEU A 95 3.45 -14.95 12.07
N PRO A 96 4.75 -15.18 12.31
CA PRO A 96 5.69 -14.10 12.63
C PRO A 96 5.71 -13.00 11.58
N SER A 97 5.58 -13.35 10.28
CA SER A 97 5.52 -12.38 9.18
C SER A 97 4.27 -11.50 9.25
N LEU A 98 3.10 -12.09 9.54
CA LEU A 98 1.86 -11.34 9.75
C LEU A 98 1.89 -10.51 11.03
N ALA A 99 2.50 -11.04 12.10
CA ALA A 99 2.70 -10.31 13.34
C ALA A 99 3.59 -9.08 13.12
N MET A 100 4.62 -9.19 12.25
CA MET A 100 5.47 -8.08 11.87
C MET A 100 4.70 -7.01 11.09
N LEU A 101 3.86 -7.44 10.12
CA LEU A 101 2.98 -6.56 9.36
C LEU A 101 2.04 -5.78 10.29
N TYR A 102 1.40 -6.50 11.22
CA TYR A 102 0.52 -5.91 12.24
C TYR A 102 1.27 -4.93 13.15
N ALA A 103 2.43 -5.33 13.65
CA ALA A 103 3.23 -4.50 14.56
C ALA A 103 3.72 -3.21 13.88
N ALA A 104 4.08 -3.31 12.58
CA ALA A 104 4.46 -2.14 11.78
C ALA A 104 3.26 -1.22 11.50
N ALA A 105 2.08 -1.77 11.20
CA ALA A 105 0.88 -0.99 10.94
C ALA A 105 0.36 -0.25 12.19
N THR A 106 0.43 -0.90 13.35
CA THR A 106 -0.06 -0.36 14.63
C THR A 106 1.01 0.39 15.43
N ALA A 107 2.24 0.45 14.91
CA ALA A 107 3.41 0.99 15.62
C ALA A 107 3.61 0.38 17.02
N ASN A 108 3.33 -0.92 17.15
CA ASN A 108 3.48 -1.64 18.42
C ASN A 108 4.96 -1.96 18.67
N HIS A 109 5.67 -1.02 19.30
CA HIS A 109 7.10 -1.13 19.55
C HIS A 109 7.48 -2.33 20.42
N MET A 110 6.63 -2.75 21.36
CA MET A 110 6.88 -3.91 22.21
C MET A 110 6.88 -5.20 21.39
N LEU A 111 5.88 -5.36 20.51
CA LEU A 111 5.80 -6.51 19.61
C LEU A 111 6.91 -6.49 18.56
N LEU A 112 7.24 -5.32 18.00
CA LEU A 112 8.37 -5.16 17.06
C LEU A 112 9.70 -5.60 17.71
N HIS A 113 9.98 -5.13 18.93
CA HIS A 113 11.18 -5.53 19.65
C HIS A 113 11.21 -7.04 19.90
N TYR A 114 10.09 -7.59 20.40
CA TYR A 114 9.98 -9.04 20.64
C TYR A 114 10.25 -9.87 19.37
N LEU A 115 9.63 -9.51 18.25
CA LEU A 115 9.78 -10.22 16.96
C LEU A 115 11.24 -10.22 16.48
N ARG A 116 11.91 -9.09 16.61
CA ARG A 116 13.30 -8.93 16.20
C ARG A 116 14.27 -9.78 17.00
N GLU A 117 14.05 -9.90 18.30
CA GLU A 117 14.92 -10.69 19.20
C GLU A 117 14.69 -12.21 19.07
N ASN A 118 13.48 -12.63 18.66
CA ASN A 118 13.08 -14.02 18.75
C ASN A 118 12.75 -14.70 17.39
N CYS A 119 12.72 -13.96 16.28
CA CYS A 119 12.34 -14.50 14.98
C CYS A 119 13.41 -14.24 13.89
N ASP A 120 13.48 -15.13 12.89
CA ASP A 120 14.39 -14.96 11.76
C ASP A 120 14.00 -13.72 10.95
N HIS A 121 14.99 -12.85 10.70
CA HIS A 121 14.84 -11.65 9.89
C HIS A 121 14.26 -11.90 8.49
N ARG A 122 14.57 -13.05 7.88
CA ARG A 122 14.04 -13.42 6.56
C ARG A 122 12.53 -13.63 6.59
N LEU A 123 12.01 -14.25 7.66
CA LEU A 123 10.58 -14.41 7.87
C LEU A 123 9.90 -13.07 8.10
N LEU A 124 10.52 -12.20 8.91
CA LEU A 124 9.97 -10.88 9.23
C LEU A 124 9.92 -9.95 8.00
N ASN A 125 10.84 -10.09 7.05
CA ASN A 125 10.88 -9.24 5.84
C ASN A 125 9.95 -9.71 4.71
N ARG A 126 9.19 -10.78 4.90
CA ARG A 126 8.37 -11.41 3.84
C ARG A 126 7.30 -10.50 3.25
N TYR A 127 6.75 -9.59 4.02
CA TYR A 127 5.66 -8.68 3.62
C TYR A 127 6.09 -7.22 3.62
N ASP A 128 7.36 -6.96 3.38
CA ASP A 128 7.92 -5.60 3.28
C ASP A 128 7.44 -4.67 4.41
N PRO A 129 7.96 -4.83 5.64
CA PRO A 129 7.50 -4.03 6.78
C PRO A 129 7.69 -2.52 6.60
N LEU A 130 8.66 -2.10 5.76
CA LEU A 130 8.83 -0.69 5.42
C LEU A 130 7.68 -0.13 4.61
N ASP A 131 7.11 -0.94 3.70
CA ASP A 131 5.92 -0.53 2.93
C ASP A 131 4.73 -0.33 3.87
N THR A 132 4.63 -1.17 4.90
CA THR A 132 3.60 -1.03 5.93
C THR A 132 3.81 0.22 6.79
N ALA A 133 5.06 0.53 7.16
CA ALA A 133 5.38 1.78 7.85
C ALA A 133 5.07 3.02 6.99
N ALA A 134 5.29 2.93 5.68
CA ALA A 134 4.90 3.97 4.73
C ALA A 134 3.37 4.09 4.60
N PHE A 135 2.65 2.97 4.59
CA PHE A 135 1.19 2.94 4.60
C PHE A 135 0.60 3.62 5.84
N SER A 136 1.14 3.33 7.01
CA SER A 136 0.73 3.98 8.27
C SER A 136 1.28 5.41 8.43
N ASN A 137 1.95 5.93 7.42
CA ASN A 137 2.57 7.26 7.39
C ASN A 137 3.52 7.53 8.58
N ASN A 138 4.19 6.49 9.08
CA ASN A 138 5.06 6.56 10.26
C ASN A 138 6.54 6.63 9.86
N LEU A 139 7.06 7.85 9.73
CA LEU A 139 8.46 8.09 9.34
C LEU A 139 9.45 7.54 10.38
N ILE A 140 9.16 7.69 11.67
CA ILE A 140 10.05 7.23 12.74
C ILE A 140 10.21 5.72 12.69
N LEU A 141 9.10 4.99 12.52
CA LEU A 141 9.11 3.54 12.38
C LEU A 141 9.85 3.11 11.12
N LEU A 142 9.63 3.80 9.99
CA LEU A 142 10.32 3.52 8.73
C LEU A 142 11.84 3.68 8.89
N GLN A 143 12.28 4.72 9.60
CA GLN A 143 13.70 4.95 9.89
C GLN A 143 14.29 3.86 10.79
N ASP A 144 13.57 3.46 11.85
CA ASP A 144 13.99 2.40 12.76
C ASP A 144 14.11 1.05 12.05
N LEU A 145 13.08 0.63 11.32
CA LEU A 145 13.11 -0.61 10.54
C LEU A 145 14.25 -0.63 9.52
N ARG A 146 14.53 0.51 8.90
CA ARG A 146 15.62 0.61 7.94
C ARG A 146 16.99 0.48 8.57
N GLN A 147 17.21 1.11 9.72
CA GLN A 147 18.47 0.95 10.49
C GLN A 147 18.72 -0.51 10.86
N GLN A 148 17.66 -1.29 10.98
CA GLN A 148 17.72 -2.72 11.29
C GLN A 148 17.93 -3.60 10.06
N GLY A 149 18.09 -3.03 8.87
CA GLY A 149 18.40 -3.75 7.64
C GLY A 149 17.19 -4.26 6.86
N PHE A 150 15.96 -3.88 7.22
CA PHE A 150 14.79 -4.16 6.39
C PHE A 150 14.86 -3.38 5.08
N SER A 151 14.42 -4.02 3.99
CA SER A 151 14.36 -3.42 2.66
C SER A 151 13.00 -2.82 2.38
N SER A 152 12.96 -1.78 1.53
CA SER A 152 11.73 -1.24 0.98
C SER A 152 11.57 -1.63 -0.48
N SER A 153 10.33 -1.81 -0.91
CA SER A 153 9.96 -1.90 -2.31
C SER A 153 9.70 -0.50 -2.91
N THR A 154 9.38 -0.42 -4.19
CA THR A 154 8.90 0.82 -4.83
C THR A 154 7.57 1.28 -4.23
N LYS A 155 6.82 0.36 -3.63
CA LYS A 155 5.51 0.61 -3.02
C LYS A 155 5.58 1.56 -1.82
N ALA A 156 6.68 1.52 -1.03
CA ALA A 156 6.88 2.51 0.04
C ALA A 156 6.91 3.95 -0.49
N MET A 157 7.55 4.18 -1.65
CA MET A 157 7.57 5.48 -2.31
C MET A 157 6.17 5.89 -2.79
N GLU A 158 5.42 4.96 -3.38
CA GLU A 158 4.06 5.19 -3.88
C GLU A 158 3.09 5.55 -2.74
N LEU A 159 3.21 4.87 -1.60
CA LEU A 159 2.41 5.12 -0.41
C LEU A 159 2.77 6.46 0.24
N ALA A 160 4.06 6.73 0.42
CA ALA A 160 4.54 8.02 0.93
C ALA A 160 4.09 9.19 0.06
N ALA A 161 4.09 9.00 -1.26
CA ALA A 161 3.62 9.99 -2.23
C ALA A 161 2.11 10.24 -2.10
N GLY A 162 1.32 9.19 -1.90
CA GLY A 162 -0.13 9.30 -1.67
C GLY A 162 -0.49 10.04 -0.37
N HIS A 163 0.34 9.89 0.67
CA HIS A 163 0.19 10.64 1.92
C HIS A 163 0.77 12.06 1.87
N GLY A 164 1.52 12.41 0.83
CA GLY A 164 2.18 13.71 0.73
C GLY A 164 3.36 13.89 1.68
N ASN A 165 3.91 12.81 2.24
CA ASN A 165 4.99 12.87 3.21
C ASN A 165 6.35 13.06 2.52
N LEU A 166 6.71 14.32 2.27
CA LEU A 166 7.95 14.69 1.59
C LEU A 166 9.20 14.23 2.35
N ASP A 167 9.19 14.26 3.68
CA ASP A 167 10.35 13.86 4.49
C ASP A 167 10.58 12.35 4.41
N MET A 168 9.51 11.56 4.38
CA MET A 168 9.58 10.12 4.14
C MET A 168 10.14 9.81 2.76
N ILE A 169 9.69 10.53 1.73
CA ILE A 169 10.18 10.41 0.35
C ILE A 169 11.67 10.73 0.27
N ARG A 170 12.11 11.84 0.89
CA ARG A 170 13.52 12.21 0.97
C ARG A 170 14.35 11.12 1.64
N HIS A 171 13.83 10.57 2.73
CA HIS A 171 14.51 9.49 3.44
C HIS A 171 14.63 8.21 2.61
N ILE A 172 13.56 7.82 1.91
CA ILE A 172 13.58 6.65 1.01
C ILE A 172 14.57 6.88 -0.14
N HIS A 173 14.53 8.05 -0.77
CA HIS A 173 15.41 8.40 -1.90
C HIS A 173 16.88 8.47 -1.50
N ALA A 174 17.22 9.10 -0.37
CA ALA A 174 18.61 9.26 0.09
C ALA A 174 19.30 7.92 0.38
N ASN A 175 18.55 6.93 0.82
CA ASN A 175 19.11 5.66 1.27
C ASN A 175 19.15 4.57 0.20
N ARG A 176 18.41 4.72 -0.89
CA ARG A 176 18.42 3.84 -2.06
C ARG A 176 17.94 4.61 -3.27
N PRO A 177 18.61 4.56 -4.42
CA PRO A 177 18.09 5.12 -5.65
C PRO A 177 16.91 4.27 -6.14
N VAL A 178 15.77 4.41 -5.47
CA VAL A 178 14.51 3.81 -5.93
C VAL A 178 14.01 4.65 -7.09
N GLN A 179 13.75 4.01 -8.22
CA GLN A 179 13.13 4.71 -9.35
C GLN A 179 11.73 5.18 -8.94
N CYS A 180 11.43 6.43 -9.24
CA CYS A 180 10.09 6.96 -9.10
C CYS A 180 9.19 6.28 -10.14
N THR A 181 8.14 5.59 -9.67
CA THR A 181 7.15 4.96 -10.56
C THR A 181 6.12 5.99 -11.01
N THR A 182 5.45 5.72 -12.14
CA THR A 182 4.29 6.50 -12.59
C THR A 182 3.22 6.55 -11.50
N THR A 183 2.97 5.42 -10.83
CA THR A 183 2.02 5.30 -9.73
C THR A 183 2.33 6.24 -8.57
N ALA A 184 3.61 6.43 -8.22
CA ALA A 184 4.00 7.37 -7.16
C ALA A 184 3.63 8.81 -7.52
N VAL A 185 3.89 9.22 -8.78
CA VAL A 185 3.51 10.56 -9.27
C VAL A 185 1.99 10.71 -9.32
N GLU A 186 1.28 9.72 -9.83
CA GLU A 186 -0.18 9.71 -9.89
C GLU A 186 -0.84 9.83 -8.51
N ASN A 187 -0.31 9.10 -7.52
CA ASN A 187 -0.78 9.18 -6.15
C ASN A 187 -0.57 10.57 -5.55
N ALA A 188 0.61 11.16 -5.75
CA ALA A 188 0.90 12.52 -5.30
C ALA A 188 0.01 13.57 -5.98
N VAL A 189 -0.24 13.42 -7.26
CA VAL A 189 -1.13 14.31 -8.03
C VAL A 189 -2.58 14.17 -7.56
N SER A 190 -3.07 12.95 -7.37
CA SER A 190 -4.43 12.69 -6.87
C SER A 190 -4.65 13.22 -5.44
N GLY A 191 -3.61 13.14 -4.61
CA GLY A 191 -3.62 13.71 -3.25
C GLY A 191 -3.45 15.23 -3.21
N GLY A 192 -3.10 15.89 -4.32
CA GLY A 192 -2.84 17.33 -4.36
C GLY A 192 -1.52 17.76 -3.73
N HIS A 193 -0.56 16.83 -3.62
CA HIS A 193 0.71 17.03 -2.91
C HIS A 193 1.76 17.73 -3.78
N VAL A 194 1.56 19.03 -4.02
CA VAL A 194 2.39 19.86 -4.91
C VAL A 194 3.88 19.79 -4.57
N ALA A 195 4.24 19.84 -3.28
CA ALA A 195 5.64 19.79 -2.85
C ALA A 195 6.32 18.45 -3.19
N VAL A 196 5.58 17.34 -3.08
CA VAL A 196 6.06 16.00 -3.47
C VAL A 196 6.27 15.91 -4.96
N VAL A 197 5.31 16.37 -5.75
CA VAL A 197 5.42 16.37 -7.21
C VAL A 197 6.59 17.26 -7.66
N ALA A 198 6.78 18.44 -7.06
CA ALA A 198 7.93 19.30 -7.33
C ALA A 198 9.25 18.61 -7.02
N TYR A 199 9.33 17.88 -5.90
CA TYR A 199 10.52 17.12 -5.52
C TYR A 199 10.82 15.99 -6.51
N PHE A 200 9.81 15.23 -6.93
CA PHE A 200 9.98 14.19 -7.95
C PHE A 200 10.55 14.77 -9.23
N TRP A 201 10.08 15.94 -9.63
CA TRP A 201 10.52 16.66 -10.79
C TRP A 201 11.99 17.06 -10.75
N GLN A 202 12.38 17.63 -9.63
CA GLN A 202 13.72 18.16 -9.47
C GLN A 202 14.78 17.08 -9.29
N HIS A 203 14.44 15.94 -8.67
CA HIS A 203 15.41 14.97 -8.18
C HIS A 203 15.29 13.57 -8.76
N LEU A 204 14.11 13.14 -9.16
CA LEU A 204 13.86 11.74 -9.53
C LEU A 204 13.47 11.55 -11.00
N LEU A 205 12.98 12.59 -11.65
CA LEU A 205 12.50 12.56 -13.03
C LEU A 205 13.25 13.60 -13.89
N PRO A 206 14.57 13.46 -14.07
CA PRO A 206 15.35 14.47 -14.81
C PRO A 206 15.03 14.46 -16.31
N ASN A 207 14.35 13.43 -16.84
CA ASN A 207 14.05 13.32 -18.25
C ASN A 207 12.70 13.96 -18.60
N ALA A 208 12.75 15.02 -19.38
CA ALA A 208 11.56 15.69 -19.93
C ALA A 208 10.61 14.77 -20.71
N SER A 209 11.10 13.60 -21.19
CA SER A 209 10.29 12.62 -21.92
C SER A 209 9.17 12.01 -21.07
N PHE A 210 9.43 11.63 -19.80
CA PHE A 210 8.40 11.11 -18.91
C PHE A 210 7.18 12.02 -18.82
N TYR A 211 7.45 13.31 -18.80
CA TYR A 211 6.42 14.35 -18.75
C TYR A 211 5.62 14.48 -20.02
N ALA A 212 6.33 14.51 -21.15
CA ALA A 212 5.68 14.61 -22.45
C ALA A 212 4.65 13.48 -22.64
N ASP A 213 4.98 12.29 -22.16
CA ASP A 213 4.16 11.09 -22.34
C ASP A 213 2.97 11.02 -21.37
N HIS A 214 3.09 11.53 -20.13
CA HIS A 214 2.07 11.36 -19.08
C HIS A 214 1.36 12.66 -18.66
N LYS A 215 1.74 13.80 -19.20
CA LYS A 215 1.19 15.12 -18.79
C LYS A 215 -0.34 15.22 -18.87
N VAL A 216 -0.92 14.61 -19.89
CA VAL A 216 -2.37 14.63 -20.12
C VAL A 216 -3.09 13.83 -19.04
N ASP A 217 -2.58 12.63 -18.76
CA ASP A 217 -3.19 11.73 -17.77
C ASP A 217 -3.06 12.31 -16.35
N LEU A 218 -1.91 12.88 -16.01
CA LEU A 218 -1.71 13.52 -14.72
C LEU A 218 -2.61 14.73 -14.51
N ALA A 219 -2.80 15.54 -15.55
CA ALA A 219 -3.69 16.69 -15.48
C ALA A 219 -5.16 16.29 -15.36
N ASN A 220 -5.60 15.26 -16.10
CA ASN A 220 -6.93 14.69 -15.97
C ASN A 220 -7.13 14.16 -14.54
N ARG A 221 -6.16 13.45 -14.00
CA ARG A 221 -6.21 12.92 -12.65
C ARG A 221 -6.30 14.02 -11.58
N ALA A 222 -5.50 15.09 -11.71
CA ALA A 222 -5.59 16.26 -10.82
C ALA A 222 -6.98 16.89 -10.86
N ALA A 223 -7.54 17.02 -12.06
CA ALA A 223 -8.88 17.60 -12.26
C ALA A 223 -10.00 16.68 -11.74
N GLU A 224 -9.89 15.37 -11.92
CA GLU A 224 -10.82 14.36 -11.37
C GLU A 224 -10.81 14.32 -9.85
N SER A 225 -9.64 14.50 -9.25
CA SER A 225 -9.45 14.49 -7.79
C SER A 225 -9.77 15.84 -7.13
N ASN A 226 -10.29 16.80 -7.87
CA ASN A 226 -10.64 18.16 -7.41
C ASN A 226 -9.45 18.94 -6.80
N GLN A 227 -8.22 18.70 -7.28
CA GLN A 227 -7.00 19.28 -6.73
C GLN A 227 -6.65 20.59 -7.46
N LEU A 228 -7.40 21.67 -7.17
CA LEU A 228 -7.22 22.97 -7.83
C LEU A 228 -5.79 23.49 -7.73
N GLY A 229 -5.16 23.43 -6.55
CA GLY A 229 -3.78 23.87 -6.35
C GLY A 229 -2.76 23.07 -7.20
N MET A 230 -3.00 21.78 -7.38
CA MET A 230 -2.19 20.93 -8.26
C MET A 230 -2.37 21.33 -9.72
N VAL A 231 -3.61 21.51 -10.18
CA VAL A 231 -3.92 21.95 -11.54
C VAL A 231 -3.24 23.31 -11.84
N GLN A 232 -3.30 24.26 -10.90
CA GLN A 232 -2.64 25.56 -11.00
C GLN A 232 -1.12 25.42 -11.10
N SER A 233 -0.53 24.59 -10.25
CA SER A 233 0.92 24.36 -10.24
C SER A 233 1.39 23.68 -11.53
N MET A 234 0.66 22.67 -12.00
CA MET A 234 0.96 21.98 -13.26
C MET A 234 0.84 22.93 -14.46
N HIS A 235 -0.15 23.83 -14.44
CA HIS A 235 -0.28 24.85 -15.49
C HIS A 235 0.97 25.73 -15.58
N ASN A 236 1.52 26.15 -14.46
CA ASN A 236 2.74 26.95 -14.42
C ASN A 236 3.99 26.20 -14.89
N TRP A 237 4.02 24.88 -14.70
CA TRP A 237 5.21 24.06 -14.97
C TRP A 237 5.26 23.50 -16.39
N VAL A 238 4.10 23.18 -17.00
CA VAL A 238 4.07 22.32 -18.22
C VAL A 238 3.08 22.80 -19.27
N TRP A 239 2.14 23.70 -18.96
CA TRP A 239 0.97 23.89 -19.81
C TRP A 239 1.03 25.07 -20.74
N TYR A 240 1.06 24.73 -22.02
CA TYR A 240 0.65 25.61 -23.09
C TYR A 240 -0.67 25.11 -23.69
N GLY A 241 -1.77 25.73 -23.27
CA GLY A 241 -2.96 25.86 -24.11
C GLY A 241 -3.85 24.65 -24.38
N ASN A 242 -3.92 23.63 -23.51
CA ASN A 242 -4.84 22.50 -23.74
C ASN A 242 -5.99 22.46 -22.72
N ASN A 243 -7.20 22.12 -23.22
CA ASN A 243 -8.41 21.88 -22.41
C ASN A 243 -8.35 20.58 -21.60
N VAL A 244 -7.16 20.06 -21.39
CA VAL A 244 -6.91 18.82 -20.67
C VAL A 244 -7.35 19.00 -19.22
N GLY A 245 -8.08 18.03 -18.71
CA GLY A 245 -8.65 18.09 -17.37
C GLY A 245 -10.01 18.78 -17.25
N PHE A 246 -10.40 19.65 -18.20
CA PHE A 246 -11.71 20.30 -18.15
C PHE A 246 -12.87 19.31 -18.24
N HIS A 247 -12.80 18.40 -19.20
CA HIS A 247 -13.79 17.33 -19.37
C HIS A 247 -13.90 16.45 -18.11
N SER A 248 -12.74 16.05 -17.60
CA SER A 248 -12.65 15.25 -16.39
C SER A 248 -13.21 15.97 -15.18
N ALA A 249 -12.94 17.28 -15.04
CA ALA A 249 -13.50 18.10 -13.97
C ALA A 249 -15.04 18.19 -14.04
N ILE A 250 -15.60 18.44 -15.23
CA ILE A 250 -17.06 18.49 -15.42
C ILE A 250 -17.68 17.13 -15.14
N LYS A 251 -17.15 16.06 -15.73
CA LYS A 251 -17.66 14.71 -15.53
C LYS A 251 -17.75 14.29 -14.05
N ARG A 252 -16.84 14.82 -13.23
CA ARG A 252 -16.81 14.57 -11.78
C ARG A 252 -17.53 15.63 -10.95
N GLY A 253 -18.09 16.68 -11.56
CA GLY A 253 -18.76 17.77 -10.86
C GLY A 253 -17.80 18.72 -10.12
N ASN A 254 -16.52 18.77 -10.48
CA ASN A 254 -15.50 19.58 -9.86
C ASN A 254 -15.53 21.01 -10.39
N ILE A 255 -16.58 21.75 -10.03
CA ILE A 255 -16.92 23.07 -10.59
C ILE A 255 -15.81 24.10 -10.41
N ALA A 256 -15.12 24.11 -9.26
CA ALA A 256 -14.04 25.06 -9.00
C ALA A 256 -12.87 24.90 -9.98
N VAL A 257 -12.47 23.65 -10.22
CA VAL A 257 -11.42 23.29 -11.19
C VAL A 257 -11.88 23.64 -12.60
N ALA A 258 -13.10 23.26 -12.98
CA ALA A 258 -13.66 23.54 -14.30
C ALA A 258 -13.72 25.05 -14.58
N LYS A 259 -14.21 25.85 -13.63
CA LYS A 259 -14.25 27.32 -13.75
C LYS A 259 -12.86 27.90 -13.93
N TRP A 260 -11.88 27.43 -13.18
CA TRP A 260 -10.52 27.91 -13.28
C TRP A 260 -9.91 27.59 -14.65
N ILE A 261 -10.01 26.34 -15.12
CA ILE A 261 -9.50 25.93 -16.44
C ILE A 261 -10.19 26.72 -17.55
N HIS A 262 -11.49 26.93 -17.46
CA HIS A 262 -12.24 27.74 -18.44
C HIS A 262 -11.74 29.20 -18.48
N ALA A 263 -11.49 29.82 -17.34
CA ALA A 263 -10.98 31.19 -17.28
C ALA A 263 -9.59 31.32 -17.93
N GLN A 264 -8.71 30.31 -17.72
CA GLN A 264 -7.40 30.29 -18.37
C GLN A 264 -7.50 30.07 -19.89
N ALA A 265 -8.36 29.16 -20.31
CA ALA A 265 -8.59 28.87 -21.73
C ALA A 265 -9.09 30.10 -22.51
N PHE A 266 -9.98 30.88 -21.90
CA PHE A 266 -10.47 32.14 -22.47
C PHE A 266 -9.35 33.16 -22.64
N PHE A 267 -8.47 33.28 -21.68
CA PHE A 267 -7.31 34.18 -21.72
C PHE A 267 -6.34 33.84 -22.87
N TRP A 268 -6.17 32.55 -23.21
CA TRP A 268 -5.27 32.07 -24.25
C TRP A 268 -5.94 31.90 -25.62
N GLY A 269 -7.20 32.30 -25.79
CA GLY A 269 -7.94 32.20 -27.07
C GLY A 269 -8.19 30.78 -27.54
N ILE A 270 -8.33 29.83 -26.62
CA ILE A 270 -8.52 28.43 -26.96
C ILE A 270 -9.97 28.20 -27.43
N VAL A 271 -10.13 27.60 -28.58
CA VAL A 271 -11.44 27.21 -29.14
C VAL A 271 -11.88 25.89 -28.53
N TRP A 272 -13.08 25.88 -27.92
CA TRP A 272 -13.68 24.67 -27.35
C TRP A 272 -14.30 23.82 -28.47
N TRP A 273 -13.89 22.54 -28.57
CA TRP A 273 -14.48 21.59 -29.51
C TRP A 273 -15.92 21.19 -29.12
N VAL A 274 -16.25 21.25 -27.82
CA VAL A 274 -17.59 21.00 -27.28
C VAL A 274 -17.94 22.15 -26.35
N SER A 275 -19.15 22.67 -26.45
CA SER A 275 -19.59 23.75 -25.55
C SER A 275 -19.57 23.27 -24.08
N PRO A 276 -18.95 24.03 -23.17
CA PRO A 276 -18.98 23.72 -21.74
C PRO A 276 -20.39 23.47 -21.17
N MET A 277 -21.39 24.18 -21.73
CA MET A 277 -22.81 24.04 -21.33
C MET A 277 -23.40 22.69 -21.76
N VAL A 278 -23.06 22.20 -22.96
CA VAL A 278 -23.52 20.89 -23.42
C VAL A 278 -22.97 19.78 -22.52
N LEU A 279 -21.68 19.84 -22.21
CA LEU A 279 -21.04 18.90 -21.31
C LEU A 279 -21.62 18.91 -19.88
N ALA A 280 -21.91 20.10 -19.35
CA ALA A 280 -22.53 20.23 -18.04
C ALA A 280 -23.95 19.63 -18.05
N ALA A 281 -24.74 19.93 -19.08
CA ALA A 281 -26.10 19.39 -19.24
C ALA A 281 -26.12 17.86 -19.40
N GLU A 282 -25.18 17.28 -20.16
CA GLU A 282 -25.05 15.82 -20.35
C GLU A 282 -24.71 15.10 -19.02
N ASN A 283 -24.07 15.78 -18.10
CA ASN A 283 -23.69 15.23 -16.78
C ASN A 283 -24.62 15.69 -15.64
N GLY A 284 -25.74 16.37 -15.95
CA GLY A 284 -26.74 16.78 -14.96
C GLY A 284 -26.31 17.92 -14.03
N LEU A 285 -25.43 18.79 -14.48
CA LEU A 285 -24.86 19.94 -13.74
C LEU A 285 -25.45 21.26 -14.20
#